data_cd329ec0c85b33ca3b7a659c40890f5c
#
_entry.id   cd329ec0c85b33ca3b7a659c40890f5c
#
_cell.length_a   1.000
_cell.length_b   1.000
_cell.length_c   1.000
_cell.angle_alpha   90.00
_cell.angle_beta   90.00
_cell.angle_gamma   90.00
#
_symmetry.space_group_name_H-M   'P 1'
#
loop_
_entity.id
_entity.type
_entity.pdbx_description
1 polymer ?
#
loop_
_entity_poly.entity_id
_entity_poly.type
_entity_poly.pdbx_seq_one_letter_code
_entity_poly.pdbx_strand_id
1 'polypeptide(L)'
;MLNSRNIDDLRSDVAANCRVWQKLCSQAGLPVLVTGTVRDEEYQLYCYSIGTSKAKVPSFHSVKAGLAFDFCKNVKGHEYDDLAFFKKAAAIAKDMGFDWGGDWKSFPDRPHIQWSDVGRYTSAMIRAGNYPPAMPLYGAAQEPEKPAAQEPEEEKEDDMLIYHQIKEMPDWAQASVEKAVAKGVINQSADGTVNIYEPNLQTIVLLDRLGLFDKEV
;
A
#
# COMPACT_ATOMS: atom_id res chain seq x y z
N MET A 1 24.21 4.03 -14.90
CA MET A 1 22.81 3.60 -15.21
C MET A 1 22.22 2.84 -14.04
N LEU A 2 21.20 3.40 -13.39
CA LEU A 2 20.43 2.76 -12.34
C LEU A 2 19.14 2.15 -12.90
N ASN A 3 18.90 0.87 -12.62
CA ASN A 3 17.63 0.19 -12.85
C ASN A 3 17.34 -0.68 -11.62
N SER A 4 16.56 -0.14 -10.68
CA SER A 4 16.29 -0.80 -9.42
C SER A 4 15.12 -1.79 -9.51
N ARG A 5 15.13 -2.76 -8.59
CA ARG A 5 14.02 -3.70 -8.31
C ARG A 5 13.60 -3.59 -6.85
N ASN A 6 14.26 -2.72 -6.09
CA ASN A 6 13.97 -2.54 -4.67
C ASN A 6 12.71 -1.70 -4.51
N ILE A 7 11.71 -2.22 -3.80
CA ILE A 7 10.45 -1.54 -3.55
C ILE A 7 10.66 -0.30 -2.68
N ASP A 8 11.68 -0.29 -1.82
CA ASP A 8 12.00 0.87 -0.97
C ASP A 8 12.49 2.09 -1.75
N ASP A 9 12.91 1.91 -3.01
CA ASP A 9 13.29 3.03 -3.86
C ASP A 9 12.08 3.77 -4.47
N LEU A 10 10.88 3.19 -4.40
CA LEU A 10 9.64 3.87 -4.77
C LEU A 10 9.33 4.99 -3.76
N ARG A 11 8.48 5.93 -4.15
CA ARG A 11 7.90 6.88 -3.20
C ARG A 11 7.21 6.10 -2.06
N SER A 12 7.36 6.52 -0.82
CA SER A 12 7.00 5.74 0.37
C SER A 12 5.56 5.22 0.37
N ASP A 13 4.61 6.03 -0.07
CA ASP A 13 3.19 5.68 -0.19
C ASP A 13 2.94 4.63 -1.29
N VAL A 14 3.62 4.75 -2.44
CA VAL A 14 3.58 3.78 -3.53
C VAL A 14 4.26 2.47 -3.11
N ALA A 15 5.38 2.54 -2.41
CA ALA A 15 6.07 1.37 -1.85
C ALA A 15 5.18 0.58 -0.88
N ALA A 16 4.50 1.27 0.03
CA ALA A 16 3.56 0.65 0.97
C ALA A 16 2.42 -0.07 0.24
N ASN A 17 1.77 0.60 -0.72
CA ASN A 17 0.70 0.00 -1.54
C ASN A 17 1.20 -1.13 -2.44
N CYS A 18 2.41 -1.05 -2.99
CA CYS A 18 3.04 -2.14 -3.75
C CYS A 18 3.19 -3.42 -2.90
N ARG A 19 3.60 -3.29 -1.63
CA ARG A 19 3.68 -4.44 -0.70
C ARG A 19 2.30 -5.03 -0.39
N VAL A 20 1.30 -4.17 -0.19
CA VAL A 20 -0.09 -4.63 0.01
C VAL A 20 -0.58 -5.37 -1.24
N TRP A 21 -0.32 -4.85 -2.44
CA TRP A 21 -0.66 -5.51 -3.70
C TRP A 21 0.00 -6.88 -3.84
N GLN A 22 1.30 -7.00 -3.54
CA GLN A 22 1.98 -8.31 -3.55
C GLN A 22 1.33 -9.32 -2.59
N LYS A 23 0.95 -8.86 -1.38
CA LYS A 23 0.27 -9.70 -0.40
C LYS A 23 -1.11 -10.16 -0.92
N LEU A 24 -1.91 -9.27 -1.48
CA LEU A 24 -3.22 -9.60 -2.05
C LEU A 24 -3.10 -10.56 -3.25
N CYS A 25 -2.12 -10.34 -4.13
CA CYS A 25 -1.83 -11.27 -5.23
C CYS A 25 -1.45 -12.66 -4.70
N SER A 26 -0.59 -12.73 -3.70
CA SER A 26 -0.21 -14.00 -3.07
C SER A 26 -1.42 -14.73 -2.46
N GLN A 27 -2.30 -14.02 -1.77
CA GLN A 27 -3.55 -14.56 -1.22
C GLN A 27 -4.51 -15.08 -2.31
N ALA A 28 -4.48 -14.45 -3.49
CA ALA A 28 -5.25 -14.87 -4.66
C ALA A 28 -4.57 -15.99 -5.48
N GLY A 29 -3.44 -16.54 -5.00
CA GLY A 29 -2.69 -17.58 -5.71
C GLY A 29 -1.95 -17.08 -6.95
N LEU A 30 -1.68 -15.78 -7.04
CA LEU A 30 -0.95 -15.14 -8.15
C LEU A 30 0.52 -14.94 -7.75
N PRO A 31 1.47 -15.73 -8.28
CA PRO A 31 2.89 -15.60 -7.97
C PRO A 31 3.47 -14.41 -8.72
N VAL A 32 3.35 -13.21 -8.17
CA VAL A 32 3.91 -11.98 -8.74
C VAL A 32 5.36 -11.77 -8.30
N LEU A 33 6.18 -11.21 -9.19
CA LEU A 33 7.54 -10.75 -8.92
C LEU A 33 7.72 -9.33 -9.45
N VAL A 34 8.13 -8.38 -8.61
CA VAL A 34 8.49 -7.03 -9.03
C VAL A 34 9.83 -7.09 -9.76
N THR A 35 9.87 -6.62 -11.00
CA THR A 35 11.02 -6.70 -11.89
C THR A 35 11.68 -5.35 -12.18
N GLY A 36 11.00 -4.25 -11.87
CA GLY A 36 11.51 -2.89 -12.02
C GLY A 36 10.79 -1.94 -11.09
N THR A 37 11.51 -1.01 -10.49
CA THR A 37 10.95 0.08 -9.69
C THR A 37 11.40 1.42 -10.24
N VAL A 38 12.48 1.99 -9.74
CA VAL A 38 12.99 3.27 -10.25
C VAL A 38 14.18 3.08 -11.16
N ARG A 39 14.34 4.03 -12.08
CA ARG A 39 15.48 4.11 -13.00
C ARG A 39 15.94 5.57 -13.16
N ASP A 40 17.24 5.74 -13.37
CA ASP A 40 17.80 7.06 -13.68
C ASP A 40 17.48 7.49 -15.13
N GLU A 41 17.75 8.74 -15.43
CA GLU A 41 17.48 9.31 -16.76
C GLU A 41 18.31 8.61 -17.83
N GLU A 42 19.55 8.22 -17.52
CA GLU A 42 20.45 7.54 -18.45
C GLU A 42 19.88 6.19 -18.87
N TYR A 43 19.40 5.38 -17.93
CA TYR A 43 18.76 4.10 -18.22
C TYR A 43 17.43 4.27 -18.95
N GLN A 44 16.63 5.29 -18.61
CA GLN A 44 15.39 5.60 -19.30
C GLN A 44 15.63 5.99 -20.78
N LEU A 45 16.65 6.80 -21.06
CA LEU A 45 17.05 7.16 -22.42
C LEU A 45 17.55 5.95 -23.20
N TYR A 46 18.29 5.05 -22.56
CA TYR A 46 18.67 3.77 -23.16
C TYR A 46 17.43 2.94 -23.53
N CYS A 47 16.46 2.73 -22.62
CA CYS A 47 15.21 2.03 -22.92
C CYS A 47 14.42 2.68 -24.07
N TYR A 48 14.42 4.01 -24.13
CA TYR A 48 13.79 4.75 -25.22
C TYR A 48 14.50 4.51 -26.55
N SER A 49 15.83 4.52 -26.57
CA SER A 49 16.65 4.32 -27.76
C SER A 49 16.51 2.94 -28.39
N ILE A 50 16.34 1.90 -27.57
CA ILE A 50 16.16 0.51 -28.02
C ILE A 50 14.68 0.13 -28.21
N GLY A 51 13.74 1.07 -28.02
CA GLY A 51 12.31 0.88 -28.27
C GLY A 51 11.54 0.12 -27.22
N THR A 52 12.15 -0.24 -26.07
CA THR A 52 11.48 -0.91 -24.94
C THR A 52 10.69 0.05 -24.06
N SER A 53 10.83 1.36 -24.26
CA SER A 53 10.01 2.39 -23.62
C SER A 53 9.61 3.46 -24.65
N LYS A 54 8.39 3.98 -24.51
CA LYS A 54 7.93 5.17 -25.26
C LYS A 54 7.98 6.44 -24.38
N ALA A 55 8.26 6.31 -23.10
CA ALA A 55 8.35 7.43 -22.18
C ALA A 55 9.69 8.15 -22.31
N LYS A 56 9.63 9.49 -22.44
CA LYS A 56 10.79 10.38 -22.33
C LYS A 56 11.09 10.66 -20.86
N VAL A 57 12.24 11.28 -20.61
CA VAL A 57 12.67 11.66 -19.25
C VAL A 57 12.06 13.00 -18.80
N PRO A 58 11.71 13.15 -17.52
CA PRO A 58 11.53 12.08 -16.54
C PRO A 58 10.25 11.27 -16.80
N SER A 59 10.18 10.05 -16.31
CA SER A 59 9.01 9.16 -16.40
C SER A 59 8.43 8.86 -15.00
N PHE A 60 7.33 8.11 -14.94
CA PHE A 60 6.79 7.59 -13.67
C PHE A 60 7.78 6.70 -12.91
N HIS A 61 8.69 6.02 -13.62
CA HIS A 61 9.80 5.26 -13.04
C HIS A 61 11.01 6.11 -12.65
N SER A 62 11.03 7.42 -12.88
CA SER A 62 12.21 8.20 -12.53
C SER A 62 12.47 8.16 -11.02
N VAL A 63 13.75 8.20 -10.62
CA VAL A 63 14.17 8.25 -9.20
C VAL A 63 13.47 9.37 -8.43
N LYS A 64 13.20 10.51 -9.09
CA LYS A 64 12.50 11.65 -8.49
C LYS A 64 11.00 11.42 -8.31
N ALA A 65 10.39 10.56 -9.13
CA ALA A 65 8.96 10.29 -9.08
C ALA A 65 8.64 9.07 -8.18
N GLY A 66 9.27 7.94 -8.45
CA GLY A 66 9.04 6.69 -7.71
C GLY A 66 7.59 6.20 -7.77
N LEU A 67 6.90 6.45 -8.89
CA LEU A 67 5.44 6.31 -9.01
C LEU A 67 5.00 5.04 -9.75
N ALA A 68 5.94 4.27 -10.29
CA ALA A 68 5.63 3.09 -11.09
C ALA A 68 6.53 1.91 -10.76
N PHE A 69 6.00 0.72 -10.95
CA PHE A 69 6.74 -0.53 -10.86
C PHE A 69 6.30 -1.50 -11.97
N ASP A 70 7.24 -2.33 -12.41
CA ASP A 70 6.99 -3.40 -13.37
C ASP A 70 6.99 -4.75 -12.64
N PHE A 71 6.20 -5.69 -13.14
CA PHE A 71 6.08 -7.03 -12.57
C PHE A 71 6.00 -8.13 -13.63
N CYS A 72 6.27 -9.35 -13.22
CA CYS A 72 6.04 -10.54 -14.03
C CYS A 72 5.43 -11.67 -13.20
N LYS A 73 5.07 -12.77 -13.88
CA LYS A 73 4.73 -14.04 -13.24
C LYS A 73 6.02 -14.70 -12.74
N ASN A 74 6.08 -15.03 -11.46
CA ASN A 74 7.25 -15.70 -10.86
C ASN A 74 7.24 -17.21 -11.17
N VAL A 75 7.28 -17.54 -12.48
CA VAL A 75 7.37 -18.91 -12.99
C VAL A 75 8.38 -18.93 -14.12
N LYS A 76 9.49 -19.63 -13.92
CA LYS A 76 10.61 -19.68 -14.86
C LYS A 76 10.16 -20.15 -16.25
N GLY A 77 10.46 -19.35 -17.27
CA GLY A 77 10.10 -19.60 -18.67
C GLY A 77 8.69 -19.18 -19.05
N HIS A 78 7.89 -18.69 -18.08
CA HIS A 78 6.51 -18.24 -18.28
C HIS A 78 6.26 -16.87 -17.65
N GLU A 79 7.30 -16.03 -17.61
CA GLU A 79 7.27 -14.74 -16.93
C GLU A 79 6.29 -13.76 -17.57
N TYR A 80 6.11 -13.80 -18.92
CA TYR A 80 5.39 -12.78 -19.67
C TYR A 80 4.32 -13.32 -20.64
N ASP A 81 4.12 -14.62 -20.74
CA ASP A 81 3.24 -15.27 -21.74
C ASP A 81 1.77 -15.46 -21.27
N ASP A 82 1.47 -15.25 -19.97
CA ASP A 82 0.17 -15.47 -19.38
C ASP A 82 -0.64 -14.17 -19.22
N LEU A 83 -1.39 -13.81 -20.28
CA LEU A 83 -2.27 -12.63 -20.25
C LEU A 83 -3.34 -12.69 -19.15
N ALA A 84 -3.87 -13.87 -18.84
CA ALA A 84 -4.90 -14.02 -17.81
C ALA A 84 -4.34 -13.73 -16.42
N PHE A 85 -3.09 -14.12 -16.15
CA PHE A 85 -2.35 -13.77 -14.95
C PHE A 85 -2.20 -12.25 -14.82
N PHE A 86 -1.70 -11.57 -15.86
CA PHE A 86 -1.54 -10.11 -15.84
C PHE A 86 -2.85 -9.38 -15.57
N LYS A 87 -3.94 -9.79 -16.22
CA LYS A 87 -5.26 -9.19 -16.00
C LYS A 87 -5.76 -9.36 -14.56
N LYS A 88 -5.55 -10.52 -13.95
CA LYS A 88 -5.97 -10.78 -12.55
C LYS A 88 -5.15 -9.97 -11.56
N ALA A 89 -3.83 -9.94 -11.72
CA ALA A 89 -2.94 -9.15 -10.86
C ALA A 89 -3.20 -7.65 -11.01
N ALA A 90 -3.44 -7.18 -12.23
CA ALA A 90 -3.79 -5.79 -12.51
C ALA A 90 -5.18 -5.41 -11.99
N ALA A 91 -6.16 -6.31 -11.98
CA ALA A 91 -7.47 -6.04 -11.37
C ALA A 91 -7.31 -5.67 -9.89
N ILE A 92 -6.50 -6.43 -9.13
CA ILE A 92 -6.20 -6.12 -7.73
C ILE A 92 -5.53 -4.75 -7.62
N ALA A 93 -4.56 -4.42 -8.49
CA ALA A 93 -3.89 -3.12 -8.48
C ALA A 93 -4.87 -1.97 -8.77
N LYS A 94 -5.79 -2.16 -9.72
CA LYS A 94 -6.83 -1.16 -10.08
C LYS A 94 -7.82 -0.93 -8.94
N ASP A 95 -8.23 -1.98 -8.24
CA ASP A 95 -9.09 -1.87 -7.04
C ASP A 95 -8.40 -1.09 -5.92
N MET A 96 -7.07 -1.06 -5.91
CA MET A 96 -6.26 -0.25 -5.00
C MET A 96 -6.06 1.20 -5.48
N GLY A 97 -6.49 1.54 -6.69
CA GLY A 97 -6.36 2.88 -7.29
C GLY A 97 -5.17 3.05 -8.23
N PHE A 98 -4.39 2.02 -8.49
CA PHE A 98 -3.33 2.07 -9.52
C PHE A 98 -3.90 2.04 -10.94
N ASP A 99 -3.16 2.59 -11.89
CA ASP A 99 -3.38 2.37 -13.33
C ASP A 99 -2.53 1.21 -13.84
N TRP A 100 -3.05 0.49 -14.81
CA TRP A 100 -2.37 -0.61 -15.46
C TRP A 100 -2.01 -0.27 -16.92
N GLY A 101 -0.74 -0.43 -17.29
CA GLY A 101 -0.27 -0.19 -18.66
C GLY A 101 -0.88 -1.13 -19.71
N GLY A 102 -1.38 -2.29 -19.31
CA GLY A 102 -2.08 -3.21 -20.21
C GLY A 102 -3.41 -2.68 -20.77
N ASP A 103 -3.99 -1.64 -20.16
CA ASP A 103 -5.21 -0.96 -20.64
C ASP A 103 -4.90 0.15 -21.68
N TRP A 104 -3.62 0.49 -21.92
CA TRP A 104 -3.26 1.54 -22.87
C TRP A 104 -3.53 1.12 -24.33
N LYS A 105 -4.20 2.00 -25.08
CA LYS A 105 -4.63 1.68 -26.47
C LYS A 105 -3.50 1.67 -27.47
N SER A 106 -2.54 2.62 -27.35
CA SER A 106 -1.49 2.83 -28.34
C SER A 106 -0.21 2.01 -28.08
N PHE A 107 0.04 1.64 -26.84
CA PHE A 107 1.22 0.88 -26.43
C PHE A 107 0.89 0.10 -25.15
N PRO A 108 0.17 -1.03 -25.26
CA PRO A 108 -0.14 -1.86 -24.09
C PRO A 108 1.14 -2.37 -23.43
N ASP A 109 1.31 -2.06 -22.15
CA ASP A 109 2.46 -2.48 -21.34
C ASP A 109 1.96 -3.32 -20.16
N ARG A 110 1.91 -4.63 -20.34
CA ARG A 110 1.33 -5.56 -19.36
C ARG A 110 2.07 -5.62 -18.03
N PRO A 111 3.41 -5.55 -17.99
CA PRO A 111 4.17 -5.48 -16.75
C PRO A 111 3.91 -4.22 -15.92
N HIS A 112 3.51 -3.11 -16.52
CA HIS A 112 3.54 -1.78 -15.93
C HIS A 112 2.34 -1.46 -15.05
N ILE A 113 2.60 -1.04 -13.81
CA ILE A 113 1.63 -0.47 -12.85
C ILE A 113 2.15 0.88 -12.39
N GLN A 114 1.27 1.90 -12.31
CA GLN A 114 1.65 3.24 -11.84
C GLN A 114 0.58 3.89 -10.97
N TRP A 115 1.00 4.82 -10.11
CA TRP A 115 0.12 5.77 -9.44
C TRP A 115 0.06 7.08 -10.22
N SER A 116 -1.09 7.39 -10.80
CA SER A 116 -1.34 8.63 -11.53
C SER A 116 -2.61 9.36 -11.04
N ASP A 117 -3.08 9.01 -9.85
CA ASP A 117 -4.32 9.54 -9.30
C ASP A 117 -5.50 9.32 -10.28
N VAL A 118 -5.70 8.04 -10.64
CA VAL A 118 -6.74 7.58 -11.58
C VAL A 118 -6.65 8.30 -12.94
N GLY A 119 -5.44 8.38 -13.49
CA GLY A 119 -5.18 8.99 -14.79
C GLY A 119 -5.21 10.53 -14.83
N ARG A 120 -5.38 11.20 -13.67
CA ARG A 120 -5.34 12.67 -13.61
C ARG A 120 -3.96 13.25 -13.89
N TYR A 121 -2.89 12.52 -13.56
CA TYR A 121 -1.51 12.95 -13.83
C TYR A 121 -0.93 12.22 -15.04
N THR A 122 -0.55 12.99 -16.02
CA THR A 122 0.00 12.49 -17.29
C THR A 122 1.53 12.49 -17.28
N SER A 123 2.14 11.73 -18.21
CA SER A 123 3.60 11.78 -18.42
C SER A 123 4.12 13.20 -18.71
N ALA A 124 3.30 14.07 -19.32
CA ALA A 124 3.68 15.47 -19.54
C ALA A 124 3.77 16.25 -18.23
N MET A 125 2.85 16.02 -17.29
CA MET A 125 2.88 16.65 -15.97
C MET A 125 4.08 16.16 -15.15
N ILE A 126 4.38 14.85 -15.17
CA ILE A 126 5.57 14.31 -14.51
C ILE A 126 6.84 14.95 -15.06
N ARG A 127 6.95 15.12 -16.40
CA ARG A 127 8.08 15.83 -17.02
C ARG A 127 8.19 17.29 -16.60
N ALA A 128 7.07 17.94 -16.32
CA ALA A 128 7.02 19.31 -15.83
C ALA A 128 7.28 19.41 -14.29
N GLY A 129 7.52 18.30 -13.61
CA GLY A 129 7.74 18.26 -12.17
C GLY A 129 6.46 18.27 -11.32
N ASN A 130 5.30 18.10 -11.96
CA ASN A 130 4.01 18.01 -11.27
C ASN A 130 3.69 16.54 -10.97
N TYR A 131 3.73 16.18 -9.69
CA TYR A 131 3.49 14.82 -9.20
C TYR A 131 2.11 14.69 -8.57
N PRO A 132 1.48 13.49 -8.62
CA PRO A 132 0.22 13.25 -7.94
C PRO A 132 0.37 13.36 -6.42
N PRO A 133 -0.73 13.66 -5.69
CA PRO A 133 -0.75 13.63 -4.24
C PRO A 133 -0.30 12.27 -3.70
N ALA A 134 -0.10 12.18 -2.39
CA ALA A 134 0.19 10.90 -1.77
C ALA A 134 -0.92 9.89 -2.09
N MET A 135 -0.51 8.67 -2.43
CA MET A 135 -1.46 7.57 -2.67
C MET A 135 -2.06 7.14 -1.32
N PRO A 136 -3.39 7.15 -1.15
CA PRO A 136 -4.00 6.63 0.07
C PRO A 136 -3.57 5.19 0.32
N LEU A 137 -3.27 4.83 1.56
CA LEU A 137 -2.92 3.45 1.90
C LEU A 137 -4.17 2.57 1.74
N TYR A 138 -4.07 1.52 0.93
CA TYR A 138 -5.18 0.60 0.70
C TYR A 138 -5.56 -0.15 1.99
N GLY A 139 -6.86 -0.12 2.31
CA GLY A 139 -7.38 -0.73 3.53
C GLY A 139 -7.24 0.12 4.78
N ALA A 140 -6.61 1.30 4.71
CA ALA A 140 -6.81 2.31 5.73
C ALA A 140 -8.24 2.85 5.61
N ALA A 141 -8.98 2.89 6.69
CA ALA A 141 -10.32 3.47 6.70
C ALA A 141 -10.26 4.89 6.09
N GLN A 142 -11.08 5.15 5.08
CA GLN A 142 -11.19 6.49 4.52
C GLN A 142 -11.78 7.38 5.63
N GLU A 143 -10.97 8.24 6.23
CA GLU A 143 -11.51 9.39 6.94
C GLU A 143 -12.21 10.29 5.91
N PRO A 144 -13.42 10.82 6.21
CA PRO A 144 -14.13 11.72 5.30
C PRO A 144 -13.27 12.96 5.01
N GLU A 145 -13.16 13.33 3.73
CA GLU A 145 -12.46 14.52 3.26
C GLU A 145 -12.86 15.76 4.06
N LYS A 146 -11.90 16.35 4.79
CA LYS A 146 -12.06 17.65 5.43
C LYS A 146 -11.81 18.74 4.38
N PRO A 147 -12.69 19.73 4.25
CA PRO A 147 -12.54 20.82 3.27
C PRO A 147 -11.24 21.60 3.50
N ALA A 148 -10.64 22.05 2.39
CA ALA A 148 -9.37 22.75 2.34
C ALA A 148 -9.35 24.07 3.14
N ALA A 149 -8.16 24.35 3.66
CA ALA A 149 -7.58 25.63 4.13
C ALA A 149 -7.72 25.97 5.60
N GLN A 150 -6.60 25.85 6.31
CA GLN A 150 -5.98 26.99 7.04
C GLN A 150 -4.58 26.61 7.51
N GLU A 151 -3.68 27.59 7.54
CA GLU A 151 -2.24 27.59 7.77
C GLU A 151 -1.78 27.05 9.15
N PRO A 152 -0.46 26.88 9.38
CA PRO A 152 0.08 25.86 10.27
C PRO A 152 0.02 26.28 11.74
N GLU A 153 -0.50 25.42 12.59
CA GLU A 153 -0.26 25.44 14.02
C GLU A 153 0.70 24.32 14.43
N GLU A 154 1.58 24.67 15.33
CA GLU A 154 2.73 23.99 15.88
C GLU A 154 2.55 22.49 16.21
N GLU A 155 3.59 21.71 15.92
CA GLU A 155 3.77 20.31 16.29
C GLU A 155 3.48 20.09 17.79
N LYS A 156 2.38 19.43 18.10
CA LYS A 156 2.20 18.78 19.40
C LYS A 156 2.55 17.31 19.25
N GLU A 157 3.50 16.87 20.07
CA GLU A 157 3.81 15.46 20.27
C GLU A 157 2.51 14.63 20.40
N ASP A 158 2.40 13.59 19.58
CA ASP A 158 1.27 12.65 19.53
C ASP A 158 1.21 11.91 20.87
N ASP A 159 0.37 12.42 21.79
CA ASP A 159 0.06 11.75 23.06
C ASP A 159 -0.78 10.50 22.72
N MET A 160 -0.10 9.40 22.41
CA MET A 160 -0.72 8.12 22.13
C MET A 160 -1.55 7.68 23.34
N LEU A 161 -2.87 7.77 23.25
CA LEU A 161 -3.78 7.48 24.35
C LEU A 161 -3.61 6.03 24.83
N ILE A 162 -3.23 5.88 26.09
CA ILE A 162 -3.08 4.60 26.77
C ILE A 162 -4.19 4.48 27.81
N TYR A 163 -4.98 3.43 27.72
CA TYR A 163 -5.95 3.09 28.75
C TYR A 163 -5.30 2.19 29.80
N HIS A 164 -5.30 2.62 31.03
CA HIS A 164 -4.70 1.87 32.15
C HIS A 164 -5.70 0.91 32.81
N GLN A 165 -6.99 1.20 32.69
CA GLN A 165 -8.05 0.35 33.25
C GLN A 165 -9.18 0.15 32.23
N ILE A 166 -9.84 -1.00 32.27
CA ILE A 166 -10.91 -1.35 31.33
C ILE A 166 -12.06 -0.33 31.35
N LYS A 167 -12.41 0.17 32.55
CA LYS A 167 -13.47 1.19 32.73
C LYS A 167 -13.19 2.54 32.05
N GLU A 168 -11.93 2.82 31.67
CA GLU A 168 -11.52 4.05 31.00
C GLU A 168 -11.67 3.94 29.49
N MET A 169 -11.85 2.72 28.98
CA MET A 169 -12.00 2.44 27.56
C MET A 169 -13.41 2.76 27.06
N PRO A 170 -13.58 3.05 25.78
CA PRO A 170 -14.90 3.17 25.17
C PRO A 170 -15.77 1.93 25.44
N ASP A 171 -17.06 2.12 25.69
CA ASP A 171 -18.01 1.05 26.02
C ASP A 171 -18.00 -0.11 25.02
N TRP A 172 -17.79 0.19 23.72
CA TRP A 172 -17.75 -0.82 22.67
C TRP A 172 -16.56 -1.79 22.77
N ALA A 173 -15.51 -1.45 23.53
CA ALA A 173 -14.30 -2.27 23.66
C ALA A 173 -14.24 -3.05 24.99
N GLN A 174 -14.88 -2.54 26.03
CA GLN A 174 -14.74 -3.06 27.40
C GLN A 174 -15.00 -4.56 27.48
N ALA A 175 -16.16 -5.03 27.00
CA ALA A 175 -16.54 -6.44 27.06
C ALA A 175 -15.54 -7.38 26.34
N SER A 176 -15.00 -6.97 25.20
CA SER A 176 -14.02 -7.76 24.46
C SER A 176 -12.67 -7.80 25.16
N VAL A 177 -12.28 -6.71 25.82
CA VAL A 177 -11.04 -6.66 26.62
C VAL A 177 -11.18 -7.51 27.89
N GLU A 178 -12.31 -7.43 28.59
CA GLU A 178 -12.60 -8.30 29.75
C GLU A 178 -12.51 -9.78 29.40
N LYS A 179 -13.08 -10.16 28.25
CA LYS A 179 -13.01 -11.52 27.72
C LYS A 179 -11.58 -11.95 27.38
N ALA A 180 -10.80 -11.07 26.76
CA ALA A 180 -9.40 -11.33 26.44
C ALA A 180 -8.53 -11.49 27.71
N VAL A 181 -8.81 -10.72 28.76
CA VAL A 181 -8.17 -10.87 30.08
C VAL A 181 -8.58 -12.19 30.73
N ALA A 182 -9.87 -12.53 30.77
CA ALA A 182 -10.37 -13.78 31.33
C ALA A 182 -9.80 -15.03 30.63
N LYS A 183 -9.46 -14.93 29.34
CA LYS A 183 -8.82 -16.00 28.56
C LYS A 183 -7.27 -15.97 28.61
N GLY A 184 -6.68 -15.05 29.36
CA GLY A 184 -5.22 -14.93 29.49
C GLY A 184 -4.51 -14.43 28.26
N VAL A 185 -5.23 -13.87 27.29
CA VAL A 185 -4.66 -13.26 26.08
C VAL A 185 -4.03 -11.90 26.41
N ILE A 186 -4.63 -11.20 27.37
CA ILE A 186 -4.13 -9.93 27.92
C ILE A 186 -3.84 -10.12 29.38
N ASN A 187 -2.64 -9.72 29.81
CA ASN A 187 -2.28 -9.76 31.23
C ASN A 187 -2.89 -8.56 31.95
N GLN A 188 -3.53 -8.83 33.07
CA GLN A 188 -3.99 -7.81 33.99
C GLN A 188 -3.22 -7.93 35.33
N SER A 189 -2.72 -6.81 35.81
CA SER A 189 -2.03 -6.75 37.09
C SER A 189 -3.00 -6.91 38.26
N ALA A 190 -2.47 -7.24 39.46
CA ALA A 190 -3.29 -7.46 40.66
C ALA A 190 -4.12 -6.22 41.11
N ASP A 191 -3.71 -5.03 40.70
CA ASP A 191 -4.39 -3.75 40.92
C ASP A 191 -5.44 -3.42 39.81
N GLY A 192 -5.66 -4.31 38.85
CA GLY A 192 -6.59 -4.13 37.75
C GLY A 192 -6.03 -3.42 36.51
N THR A 193 -4.73 -3.13 36.47
CA THR A 193 -4.09 -2.42 35.33
C THR A 193 -3.89 -3.33 34.12
N VAL A 194 -4.20 -2.85 32.92
CA VAL A 194 -4.08 -3.59 31.64
C VAL A 194 -3.15 -2.90 30.61
N ASN A 195 -2.95 -1.59 30.63
CA ASN A 195 -2.08 -0.79 29.73
C ASN A 195 -2.28 -1.10 28.23
N ILE A 196 -3.42 -0.71 27.67
CA ILE A 196 -3.74 -0.94 26.26
C ILE A 196 -3.73 0.37 25.50
N TYR A 197 -2.95 0.42 24.38
CA TYR A 197 -2.96 1.53 23.46
C TYR A 197 -4.27 1.55 22.65
N GLU A 198 -4.85 2.73 22.42
CA GLU A 198 -6.11 2.90 21.71
C GLU A 198 -6.19 2.13 20.38
N PRO A 199 -5.18 2.15 19.50
CA PRO A 199 -5.22 1.40 18.23
C PRO A 199 -5.39 -0.11 18.40
N ASN A 200 -4.99 -0.66 19.55
CA ASN A 200 -5.09 -2.10 19.82
C ASN A 200 -6.51 -2.53 20.23
N LEU A 201 -7.36 -1.62 20.69
CA LEU A 201 -8.75 -1.93 21.07
C LEU A 201 -9.54 -2.49 19.88
N GLN A 202 -9.40 -1.89 18.68
CA GLN A 202 -10.10 -2.36 17.48
C GLN A 202 -9.67 -3.78 17.11
N THR A 203 -8.38 -4.09 17.24
CA THR A 203 -7.86 -5.44 16.99
C THR A 203 -8.43 -6.45 17.97
N ILE A 204 -8.48 -6.12 19.26
CA ILE A 204 -9.02 -7.01 20.32
C ILE A 204 -10.51 -7.29 20.06
N VAL A 205 -11.30 -6.27 19.73
CA VAL A 205 -12.72 -6.42 19.44
C VAL A 205 -12.94 -7.24 18.16
N LEU A 206 -12.11 -7.07 17.15
CA LEU A 206 -12.17 -7.87 15.94
C LEU A 206 -11.89 -9.36 16.21
N LEU A 207 -10.87 -9.66 17.00
CA LEU A 207 -10.53 -11.04 17.40
C LEU A 207 -11.65 -11.69 18.20
N ASP A 208 -12.31 -10.95 19.09
CA ASP A 208 -13.48 -11.42 19.83
C ASP A 208 -14.66 -11.72 18.90
N ARG A 209 -15.00 -10.79 17.97
CA ARG A 209 -16.07 -11.00 16.98
C ARG A 209 -15.83 -12.18 16.04
N LEU A 210 -14.58 -12.54 15.81
CA LEU A 210 -14.17 -13.72 15.06
C LEU A 210 -14.23 -15.01 15.91
N GLY A 211 -14.68 -14.92 17.17
CA GLY A 211 -14.83 -16.06 18.09
C GLY A 211 -13.48 -16.66 18.52
N LEU A 212 -12.37 -15.91 18.38
CA LEU A 212 -11.05 -16.43 18.74
C LEU A 212 -10.85 -16.57 20.24
N PHE A 213 -11.60 -15.81 21.06
CA PHE A 213 -11.61 -15.94 22.51
C PHE A 213 -12.62 -16.99 23.02
N ASP A 214 -13.44 -17.57 22.13
CA ASP A 214 -14.44 -18.60 22.50
C ASP A 214 -13.89 -20.02 22.35
N LYS A 215 -12.74 -20.19 21.70
CA LYS A 215 -12.10 -21.51 21.55
C LYS A 215 -11.49 -21.93 22.89
N GLU A 216 -11.82 -23.15 23.32
CA GLU A 216 -11.09 -23.81 24.42
C GLU A 216 -9.68 -24.15 23.91
N VAL A 217 -8.66 -23.79 24.70
CA VAL A 217 -7.25 -24.14 24.46
C VAL A 217 -6.97 -25.48 25.09
#